data_555e58edae9b58d3df7922ebb4efb39c
#
_entry.id   555e58edae9b58d3df7922ebb4efb39c
#
_cell.length_a   1.000
_cell.length_b   1.000
_cell.length_c   1.000
_cell.angle_alpha   90.00
_cell.angle_beta   90.00
_cell.angle_gamma   90.00
#
_symmetry.space_group_name_H-M   'P 1'
#
loop_
_entity.id
_entity.type
_entity.pdbx_description
1 polymer ?
#
loop_
_entity_poly.entity_id
_entity_poly.type
_entity_poly.pdbx_seq_one_letter_code
_entity_poly.pdbx_strand_id
1 'polypeptide(L)'
;MNFDNYIFDFGGTLAETTSCHVYATEQAFKELNLKNPGKEEILSAQSQPLEEGLRSLTSIGIDEEKVELFLRAYHKYYSQYEIHNIKEFAGISEMLQLLHNKKKNIFVISSNETAVVTRQLDYLGLNRFIKDALGLHIKELRKPHYKILQSIIQNNHLNQGRTVYIGDTTHDVKSASLSDIRSCVVTWGVQSAHDLLQENPYYVVNEPEEIFTIL
;
A
#
# COMPACT_ATOMS: atom_id res chain seq x y z
N MET A 1 -25.02 -5.51 0.71
CA MET A 1 -24.27 -6.77 0.91
C MET A 1 -23.40 -6.61 2.14
N ASN A 2 -23.22 -7.66 2.94
CA ASN A 2 -22.49 -7.56 4.19
C ASN A 2 -21.15 -8.32 4.05
N PHE A 3 -20.01 -7.61 4.03
CA PHE A 3 -18.69 -8.24 4.02
C PHE A 3 -18.33 -8.72 5.42
N ASP A 4 -17.62 -9.85 5.50
CA ASP A 4 -17.04 -10.36 6.74
C ASP A 4 -15.54 -10.09 6.82
N ASN A 5 -14.90 -9.94 5.64
CA ASN A 5 -13.47 -9.84 5.51
C ASN A 5 -13.08 -8.56 4.76
N TYR A 6 -12.25 -7.76 5.38
CA TYR A 6 -11.71 -6.51 4.90
C TYR A 6 -10.21 -6.66 4.75
N ILE A 7 -9.71 -6.57 3.54
CA ILE A 7 -8.28 -6.59 3.25
C ILE A 7 -7.91 -5.17 2.82
N PHE A 8 -6.95 -4.55 3.50
CA PHE A 8 -6.49 -3.19 3.21
C PHE A 8 -5.09 -3.20 2.60
N ASP A 9 -4.86 -2.37 1.59
CA ASP A 9 -3.50 -1.89 1.33
C ASP A 9 -3.04 -1.02 2.50
N PHE A 10 -1.73 -0.88 2.68
CA PHE A 10 -1.19 -0.14 3.81
C PHE A 10 -0.86 1.31 3.46
N GLY A 11 0.08 1.52 2.53
CA GLY A 11 0.58 2.84 2.19
C GLY A 11 -0.35 3.60 1.25
N GLY A 12 -0.78 4.80 1.61
CA GLY A 12 -1.79 5.56 0.86
C GLY A 12 -3.23 5.18 1.21
N THR A 13 -3.43 4.07 1.95
CA THR A 13 -4.75 3.60 2.37
C THR A 13 -4.95 3.72 3.88
N LEU A 14 -4.14 3.05 4.69
CA LEU A 14 -4.18 3.15 6.15
C LEU A 14 -3.23 4.21 6.70
N ALA A 15 -2.05 4.36 6.08
CA ALA A 15 -1.00 5.26 6.53
C ALA A 15 -0.46 6.17 5.42
N GLU A 16 -0.16 7.41 5.79
CA GLU A 16 0.58 8.35 4.95
C GLU A 16 2.06 7.96 4.95
N THR A 17 2.50 7.36 3.85
CA THR A 17 3.88 6.90 3.65
C THR A 17 4.62 7.70 2.59
N THR A 18 3.93 8.64 1.93
CA THR A 18 4.46 9.43 0.81
C THR A 18 5.66 10.28 1.22
N SER A 19 5.59 10.91 2.39
CA SER A 19 6.70 11.71 2.93
C SER A 19 7.95 10.86 3.17
N CYS A 20 7.79 9.64 3.66
CA CYS A 20 8.88 8.68 3.86
C CYS A 20 9.50 8.26 2.52
N HIS A 21 8.64 7.99 1.52
CA HIS A 21 9.07 7.61 0.19
C HIS A 21 9.85 8.73 -0.50
N VAL A 22 9.33 9.96 -0.49
CA VAL A 22 10.00 11.13 -1.06
C VAL A 22 11.37 11.34 -0.41
N TYR A 23 11.41 11.39 0.92
CA TYR A 23 12.68 11.57 1.65
C TYR A 23 13.70 10.48 1.31
N ALA A 24 13.31 9.21 1.37
CA ALA A 24 14.21 8.10 1.10
C ALA A 24 14.76 8.14 -0.34
N THR A 25 13.90 8.46 -1.30
CA THR A 25 14.30 8.59 -2.71
C THR A 25 15.31 9.73 -2.89
N GLU A 26 15.02 10.92 -2.38
CA GLU A 26 15.94 12.07 -2.46
C GLU A 26 17.30 11.78 -1.83
N GLN A 27 17.32 11.15 -0.64
CA GLN A 27 18.57 10.79 0.02
C GLN A 27 19.35 9.71 -0.74
N ALA A 28 18.68 8.73 -1.33
CA ALA A 28 19.31 7.70 -2.16
C ALA A 28 19.94 8.31 -3.43
N PHE A 29 19.24 9.22 -4.13
CA PHE A 29 19.80 9.96 -5.27
C PHE A 29 21.02 10.76 -4.87
N LYS A 30 20.98 11.42 -3.71
CA LYS A 30 22.11 12.19 -3.16
C LYS A 30 23.31 11.30 -2.83
N GLU A 31 23.09 10.16 -2.15
CA GLU A 31 24.17 9.21 -1.78
C GLU A 31 24.89 8.67 -3.02
N LEU A 32 24.14 8.43 -4.10
CA LEU A 32 24.68 7.90 -5.36
C LEU A 32 25.19 8.99 -6.32
N ASN A 33 25.23 10.26 -5.88
CA ASN A 33 25.58 11.41 -6.73
C ASN A 33 24.76 11.48 -8.03
N LEU A 34 23.50 11.07 -7.98
CA LEU A 34 22.55 11.21 -9.08
C LEU A 34 21.83 12.56 -8.99
N LYS A 35 21.40 13.07 -10.14
CA LYS A 35 20.59 14.31 -10.16
C LYS A 35 19.23 14.04 -9.50
N ASN A 36 18.87 14.80 -8.45
CA ASN A 36 17.57 14.69 -7.79
C ASN A 36 16.47 15.03 -8.82
N PRO A 37 15.50 14.11 -9.05
CA PRO A 37 14.42 14.34 -9.99
C PRO A 37 13.45 15.43 -9.52
N GLY A 38 13.38 15.66 -8.21
CA GLY A 38 12.39 16.55 -7.61
C GLY A 38 11.15 15.81 -7.11
N LYS A 39 10.46 16.49 -6.17
CA LYS A 39 9.32 15.88 -5.45
C LYS A 39 8.17 15.44 -6.38
N GLU A 40 7.82 16.25 -7.36
CA GLU A 40 6.70 15.97 -8.27
C GLU A 40 6.94 14.72 -9.12
N GLU A 41 8.17 14.56 -9.63
CA GLU A 41 8.55 13.37 -10.40
C GLU A 41 8.56 12.13 -9.52
N ILE A 42 9.07 12.23 -8.28
CA ILE A 42 9.05 11.13 -7.30
C ILE A 42 7.61 10.69 -7.00
N LEU A 43 6.71 11.64 -6.77
CA LEU A 43 5.29 11.35 -6.52
C LEU A 43 4.63 10.66 -7.71
N SER A 44 4.91 11.11 -8.92
CA SER A 44 4.40 10.48 -10.15
C SER A 44 4.88 9.03 -10.30
N ALA A 45 6.10 8.73 -9.88
CA ALA A 45 6.67 7.39 -9.93
C ALA A 45 6.19 6.46 -8.81
N GLN A 46 5.61 7.01 -7.72
CA GLN A 46 5.23 6.25 -6.53
C GLN A 46 4.14 5.19 -6.78
N SER A 47 3.29 5.40 -7.80
CA SER A 47 2.28 4.42 -8.19
C SER A 47 2.84 3.15 -8.84
N GLN A 48 4.11 3.18 -9.25
CA GLN A 48 4.83 2.06 -9.85
C GLN A 48 5.55 1.22 -8.78
N PRO A 49 5.88 -0.05 -9.06
CA PRO A 49 6.80 -0.80 -8.23
C PRO A 49 8.12 -0.02 -8.05
N LEU A 50 8.69 -0.04 -6.85
CA LEU A 50 9.83 0.82 -6.46
C LEU A 50 10.99 0.81 -7.50
N GLU A 51 11.36 -0.37 -8.00
CA GLU A 51 12.43 -0.49 -9.00
C GLU A 51 12.05 0.12 -10.35
N GLU A 52 10.81 -0.04 -10.79
CA GLU A 52 10.31 0.54 -12.04
C GLU A 52 10.20 2.06 -11.92
N GLY A 53 9.67 2.55 -10.80
CA GLY A 53 9.63 3.97 -10.47
C GLY A 53 11.02 4.57 -10.46
N LEU A 54 12.01 3.90 -9.86
CA LEU A 54 13.40 4.32 -9.89
C LEU A 54 13.94 4.43 -11.31
N ARG A 55 13.72 3.40 -12.15
CA ARG A 55 14.19 3.42 -13.54
C ARG A 55 13.55 4.56 -14.34
N SER A 56 12.29 4.89 -14.07
CA SER A 56 11.60 6.02 -14.71
C SER A 56 12.16 7.39 -14.28
N LEU A 57 12.64 7.51 -13.04
CA LEU A 57 13.24 8.73 -12.50
C LEU A 57 14.67 8.97 -13.00
N THR A 58 15.31 7.98 -13.58
CA THR A 58 16.66 8.11 -14.12
C THR A 58 16.60 8.26 -15.63
N SER A 59 16.94 9.45 -16.14
CA SER A 59 16.97 9.77 -17.58
C SER A 59 17.99 8.94 -18.37
N ILE A 60 18.88 8.24 -17.70
CA ILE A 60 19.94 7.39 -18.25
C ILE A 60 19.67 5.97 -17.76
N GLY A 61 19.62 5.01 -18.67
CA GLY A 61 19.48 3.60 -18.28
C GLY A 61 20.49 3.23 -17.19
N ILE A 62 19.99 2.89 -16.00
CA ILE A 62 20.83 2.44 -14.91
C ILE A 62 21.06 0.93 -15.07
N ASP A 63 22.33 0.53 -14.85
CA ASP A 63 22.67 -0.90 -14.76
C ASP A 63 22.12 -1.51 -13.46
N GLU A 64 22.06 -2.84 -13.44
CA GLU A 64 21.51 -3.58 -12.29
C GLU A 64 22.29 -3.30 -10.98
N GLU A 65 23.60 -3.08 -11.06
CA GLU A 65 24.44 -2.78 -9.90
C GLU A 65 24.00 -1.45 -9.24
N LYS A 66 23.77 -0.42 -10.04
CA LYS A 66 23.28 0.87 -9.53
C LYS A 66 21.87 0.78 -8.98
N VAL A 67 21.01 -0.04 -9.58
CA VAL A 67 19.66 -0.31 -9.05
C VAL A 67 19.76 -0.93 -7.65
N GLU A 68 20.60 -1.94 -7.48
CA GLU A 68 20.81 -2.55 -6.16
C GLU A 68 21.36 -1.57 -5.13
N LEU A 69 22.35 -0.75 -5.51
CA LEU A 69 22.89 0.28 -4.62
C LEU A 69 21.82 1.30 -4.22
N PHE A 70 20.99 1.71 -5.17
CA PHE A 70 19.87 2.62 -4.88
C PHE A 70 18.87 2.00 -3.92
N LEU A 71 18.44 0.76 -4.17
CA LEU A 71 17.49 0.08 -3.31
C LEU A 71 18.02 -0.05 -1.87
N ARG A 72 19.31 -0.36 -1.70
CA ARG A 72 19.95 -0.39 -0.38
C ARG A 72 19.92 0.99 0.30
N ALA A 73 20.30 2.02 -0.42
CA ALA A 73 20.27 3.40 0.10
C ALA A 73 18.83 3.83 0.44
N TYR A 74 17.87 3.56 -0.45
CA TYR A 74 16.46 3.84 -0.23
C TYR A 74 15.94 3.16 1.04
N HIS A 75 16.13 1.86 1.21
CA HIS A 75 15.65 1.13 2.38
C HIS A 75 16.31 1.61 3.68
N LYS A 76 17.61 1.96 3.64
CA LYS A 76 18.32 2.58 4.76
C LYS A 76 17.67 3.89 5.20
N TYR A 77 17.44 4.82 4.26
CA TYR A 77 16.86 6.12 4.58
C TYR A 77 15.38 6.03 4.92
N TYR A 78 14.64 5.17 4.24
CA TYR A 78 13.23 4.91 4.54
C TYR A 78 13.06 4.45 5.99
N SER A 79 13.78 3.42 6.41
CA SER A 79 13.70 2.87 7.77
C SER A 79 14.12 3.85 8.86
N GLN A 80 15.08 4.75 8.57
CA GLN A 80 15.49 5.79 9.51
C GLN A 80 14.45 6.90 9.67
N TYR A 81 13.75 7.24 8.60
CA TYR A 81 12.80 8.36 8.57
C TYR A 81 11.40 7.95 9.04
N GLU A 82 10.93 6.77 8.68
CA GLU A 82 9.58 6.29 8.97
C GLU A 82 9.23 6.30 10.46
N ILE A 83 10.18 5.92 11.33
CA ILE A 83 10.00 5.77 12.78
C ILE A 83 9.38 7.01 13.44
N HIS A 84 9.62 8.20 12.90
CA HIS A 84 9.14 9.46 13.47
C HIS A 84 8.16 10.22 12.58
N ASN A 85 7.94 9.74 11.36
CA ASN A 85 7.21 10.52 10.35
C ASN A 85 6.00 9.80 9.75
N ILE A 86 5.89 8.50 9.93
CA ILE A 86 4.69 7.76 9.50
C ILE A 86 3.49 8.12 10.38
N LYS A 87 2.34 8.33 9.75
CA LYS A 87 1.08 8.64 10.44
C LYS A 87 -0.07 7.89 9.78
N GLU A 88 -1.06 7.50 10.56
CA GLU A 88 -2.33 7.05 10.00
C GLU A 88 -3.09 8.22 9.37
N PHE A 89 -3.92 7.94 8.39
CA PHE A 89 -4.89 8.95 7.92
C PHE A 89 -5.96 9.17 9.00
N ALA A 90 -6.50 10.40 9.02
CA ALA A 90 -7.55 10.76 9.99
C ALA A 90 -8.76 9.81 9.86
N GLY A 91 -9.25 9.28 10.99
CA GLY A 91 -10.41 8.37 11.03
C GLY A 91 -10.09 6.88 10.86
N ILE A 92 -8.83 6.51 10.56
CA ILE A 92 -8.45 5.10 10.35
C ILE A 92 -8.58 4.27 11.65
N SER A 93 -8.05 4.76 12.77
CA SER A 93 -8.18 4.05 14.07
C SER A 93 -9.63 3.82 14.44
N GLU A 94 -10.48 4.83 14.28
CA GLU A 94 -11.92 4.77 14.56
C GLU A 94 -12.60 3.76 13.64
N MET A 95 -12.31 3.79 12.36
CA MET A 95 -12.84 2.85 11.37
C MET A 95 -12.45 1.40 11.71
N LEU A 96 -11.17 1.14 11.96
CA LEU A 96 -10.70 -0.21 12.30
C LEU A 96 -11.30 -0.70 13.62
N GLN A 97 -11.41 0.17 14.65
CA GLN A 97 -12.05 -0.15 15.91
C GLN A 97 -13.52 -0.56 15.72
N LEU A 98 -14.26 0.14 14.87
CA LEU A 98 -15.67 -0.18 14.60
C LEU A 98 -15.82 -1.49 13.84
N LEU A 99 -14.97 -1.77 12.82
CA LEU A 99 -14.94 -3.06 12.14
C LEU A 99 -14.63 -4.20 13.12
N HIS A 100 -13.63 -3.99 14.00
CA HIS A 100 -13.26 -4.94 15.03
C HIS A 100 -14.41 -5.23 16.01
N ASN A 101 -15.09 -4.18 16.49
CA ASN A 101 -16.26 -4.30 17.38
C ASN A 101 -17.42 -5.06 16.70
N LYS A 102 -17.55 -4.94 15.38
CA LYS A 102 -18.51 -5.72 14.55
C LYS A 102 -18.01 -7.14 14.22
N LYS A 103 -16.90 -7.58 14.81
CA LYS A 103 -16.29 -8.90 14.61
C LYS A 103 -15.95 -9.19 13.15
N LYS A 104 -15.58 -8.16 12.40
CA LYS A 104 -15.07 -8.32 11.04
C LYS A 104 -13.62 -8.77 11.07
N ASN A 105 -13.22 -9.58 10.10
CA ASN A 105 -11.82 -9.96 9.92
C ASN A 105 -11.11 -8.86 9.14
N ILE A 106 -10.00 -8.38 9.67
CA ILE A 106 -9.22 -7.29 9.08
C ILE A 106 -7.83 -7.82 8.75
N PHE A 107 -7.40 -7.63 7.51
CA PHE A 107 -6.11 -8.06 6.98
C PHE A 107 -5.41 -6.87 6.32
N VAL A 108 -4.09 -6.92 6.26
CA VAL A 108 -3.29 -5.88 5.59
C VAL A 108 -2.36 -6.52 4.56
N ILE A 109 -2.26 -5.88 3.40
CA ILE A 109 -1.27 -6.19 2.37
C ILE A 109 -0.43 -4.95 2.12
N SER A 110 0.89 -5.13 1.96
CA SER A 110 1.80 -4.03 1.68
C SER A 110 2.81 -4.39 0.59
N SER A 111 3.23 -3.39 -0.16
CA SER A 111 4.40 -3.49 -1.06
C SER A 111 5.73 -3.55 -0.32
N ASN A 112 5.76 -3.17 0.96
CA ASN A 112 6.91 -3.32 1.84
C ASN A 112 7.03 -4.77 2.35
N GLU A 113 8.19 -5.12 2.89
CA GLU A 113 8.38 -6.43 3.54
C GLU A 113 7.47 -6.60 4.76
N THR A 114 7.06 -7.85 5.05
CA THR A 114 6.19 -8.17 6.21
C THR A 114 6.73 -7.60 7.51
N ALA A 115 8.04 -7.72 7.76
CA ALA A 115 8.66 -7.16 8.98
C ALA A 115 8.52 -5.63 9.07
N VAL A 116 8.57 -4.94 7.94
CA VAL A 116 8.40 -3.48 7.87
C VAL A 116 6.95 -3.10 8.18
N VAL A 117 5.99 -3.68 7.47
CA VAL A 117 4.57 -3.34 7.68
C VAL A 117 4.10 -3.70 9.09
N THR A 118 4.56 -4.84 9.65
CA THR A 118 4.22 -5.22 11.04
C THR A 118 4.74 -4.19 12.02
N ARG A 119 6.01 -3.76 11.90
CA ARG A 119 6.59 -2.71 12.74
C ARG A 119 5.83 -1.38 12.61
N GLN A 120 5.42 -1.01 11.40
CA GLN A 120 4.65 0.21 11.15
C GLN A 120 3.25 0.13 11.80
N LEU A 121 2.57 -1.00 11.67
CA LEU A 121 1.28 -1.24 12.33
C LEU A 121 1.39 -1.19 13.85
N ASP A 122 2.47 -1.75 14.43
CA ASP A 122 2.75 -1.69 15.86
C ASP A 122 3.01 -0.25 16.32
N TYR A 123 3.83 0.50 15.59
CA TYR A 123 4.12 1.90 15.91
C TYR A 123 2.88 2.77 15.88
N LEU A 124 1.97 2.56 14.91
CA LEU A 124 0.70 3.28 14.81
C LEU A 124 -0.37 2.75 15.79
N GLY A 125 -0.10 1.66 16.51
CA GLY A 125 -1.07 1.02 17.41
C GLY A 125 -2.23 0.33 16.69
N LEU A 126 -2.12 0.11 15.37
CA LEU A 126 -3.17 -0.48 14.53
C LEU A 126 -3.13 -2.01 14.55
N ASN A 127 -1.99 -2.63 14.87
CA ASN A 127 -1.79 -4.07 14.83
C ASN A 127 -2.81 -4.85 15.69
N ARG A 128 -3.31 -4.24 16.77
CA ARG A 128 -4.34 -4.82 17.66
C ARG A 128 -5.67 -5.15 16.95
N PHE A 129 -5.93 -4.55 15.80
CA PHE A 129 -7.15 -4.78 15.00
C PHE A 129 -6.93 -5.79 13.90
N ILE A 130 -5.67 -6.04 13.51
CA ILE A 130 -5.28 -6.79 12.32
C ILE A 130 -5.13 -8.27 12.67
N LYS A 131 -5.80 -9.12 11.91
CA LYS A 131 -5.72 -10.57 12.07
C LYS A 131 -4.46 -11.16 11.45
N ASP A 132 -4.06 -10.62 10.30
CA ASP A 132 -2.83 -11.01 9.60
C ASP A 132 -2.39 -9.88 8.68
N ALA A 133 -1.06 -9.70 8.56
CA ALA A 133 -0.46 -8.70 7.70
C ALA A 133 0.64 -9.34 6.85
N LEU A 134 0.54 -9.20 5.53
CA LEU A 134 1.51 -9.74 4.58
C LEU A 134 2.15 -8.62 3.76
N GLY A 135 3.45 -8.67 3.69
CA GLY A 135 4.27 -7.83 2.84
C GLY A 135 5.00 -8.64 1.78
N LEU A 136 5.53 -7.94 0.79
CA LEU A 136 6.26 -8.56 -0.32
C LEU A 136 7.68 -8.94 0.10
N HIS A 137 8.00 -10.23 0.09
CA HIS A 137 9.37 -10.72 0.29
C HIS A 137 10.10 -11.02 -1.03
N ILE A 138 9.38 -11.12 -2.16
CA ILE A 138 9.93 -11.64 -3.41
C ILE A 138 9.50 -10.79 -4.59
N LYS A 139 10.43 -10.49 -5.53
CA LYS A 139 10.17 -9.76 -6.79
C LYS A 139 8.96 -10.31 -7.58
N GLU A 140 8.72 -11.61 -7.50
CA GLU A 140 7.66 -12.31 -8.24
C GLU A 140 6.24 -12.06 -7.70
N LEU A 141 6.13 -11.49 -6.49
CA LEU A 141 4.85 -11.18 -5.84
C LEU A 141 4.45 -9.71 -5.95
N ARG A 142 5.15 -8.92 -6.77
CA ARG A 142 4.87 -7.49 -6.97
C ARG A 142 3.47 -7.23 -7.51
N LYS A 143 3.02 -5.97 -7.35
CA LYS A 143 1.73 -5.53 -7.90
C LYS A 143 1.60 -5.88 -9.40
N PRO A 144 0.44 -6.34 -9.83
CA PRO A 144 -0.79 -6.51 -9.07
C PRO A 144 -0.68 -7.65 -8.03
N HIS A 145 -1.07 -7.38 -6.79
CA HIS A 145 -0.86 -8.26 -5.61
C HIS A 145 -1.78 -9.49 -5.57
N TYR A 146 -2.36 -9.91 -6.69
CA TYR A 146 -3.38 -10.97 -6.68
C TYR A 146 -2.89 -12.28 -6.03
N LYS A 147 -1.62 -12.65 -6.18
CA LYS A 147 -1.06 -13.86 -5.54
C LYS A 147 -1.06 -13.76 -4.01
N ILE A 148 -0.76 -12.56 -3.46
CA ILE A 148 -0.79 -12.32 -2.02
C ILE A 148 -2.24 -12.31 -1.53
N LEU A 149 -3.14 -11.64 -2.27
CA LEU A 149 -4.57 -11.70 -1.98
C LEU A 149 -5.07 -13.14 -1.94
N GLN A 150 -4.72 -13.94 -2.95
CA GLN A 150 -5.05 -15.36 -2.98
C GLN A 150 -4.47 -16.13 -1.79
N SER A 151 -3.23 -15.83 -1.37
CA SER A 151 -2.62 -16.44 -0.19
C SER A 151 -3.40 -16.12 1.09
N ILE A 152 -3.77 -14.85 1.31
CA ILE A 152 -4.62 -14.47 2.46
C ILE A 152 -5.97 -15.19 2.41
N ILE A 153 -6.62 -15.20 1.25
CA ILE A 153 -7.92 -15.84 1.05
C ILE A 153 -7.83 -17.35 1.37
N GLN A 154 -6.83 -18.03 0.82
CA GLN A 154 -6.65 -19.48 0.98
C GLN A 154 -6.24 -19.85 2.42
N ASN A 155 -5.23 -19.18 2.96
CA ASN A 155 -4.69 -19.48 4.30
C ASN A 155 -5.72 -19.22 5.40
N ASN A 156 -6.60 -18.26 5.21
CA ASN A 156 -7.64 -17.90 6.18
C ASN A 156 -9.04 -18.45 5.80
N HIS A 157 -9.14 -19.26 4.75
CA HIS A 157 -10.41 -19.87 4.27
C HIS A 157 -11.52 -18.81 4.05
N LEU A 158 -11.18 -17.66 3.46
CA LEU A 158 -12.13 -16.56 3.30
C LEU A 158 -13.11 -16.83 2.18
N ASN A 159 -14.37 -16.47 2.39
CA ASN A 159 -15.37 -16.45 1.34
C ASN A 159 -15.18 -15.22 0.45
N GLN A 160 -14.79 -15.42 -0.82
CA GLN A 160 -14.53 -14.33 -1.79
C GLN A 160 -15.75 -13.42 -1.98
N GLY A 161 -16.97 -13.97 -2.05
CA GLY A 161 -18.20 -13.18 -2.17
C GLY A 161 -18.51 -12.30 -0.95
N ARG A 162 -17.81 -12.52 0.17
CA ARG A 162 -17.90 -11.75 1.43
C ARG A 162 -16.59 -11.08 1.80
N THR A 163 -15.71 -10.89 0.82
CA THR A 163 -14.40 -10.25 0.99
C THR A 163 -14.31 -9.01 0.10
N VAL A 164 -13.77 -7.93 0.64
CA VAL A 164 -13.48 -6.69 -0.09
C VAL A 164 -12.01 -6.33 0.07
N TYR A 165 -11.38 -5.90 -1.01
CA TYR A 165 -10.03 -5.33 -1.00
C TYR A 165 -10.10 -3.81 -1.15
N ILE A 166 -9.49 -3.10 -0.21
CA ILE A 166 -9.51 -1.65 -0.12
C ILE A 166 -8.10 -1.12 -0.38
N GLY A 167 -7.97 -0.20 -1.35
CA GLY A 167 -6.69 0.38 -1.74
C GLY A 167 -6.86 1.71 -2.45
N ASP A 168 -5.74 2.37 -2.75
CA ASP A 168 -5.69 3.71 -3.31
C ASP A 168 -5.07 3.78 -4.72
N THR A 169 -4.82 2.61 -5.34
CA THR A 169 -4.20 2.54 -6.67
C THR A 169 -5.00 1.69 -7.66
N THR A 170 -4.81 1.95 -8.95
CA THR A 170 -5.35 1.11 -10.04
C THR A 170 -4.86 -0.33 -9.97
N HIS A 171 -3.67 -0.56 -9.39
CA HIS A 171 -3.13 -1.90 -9.14
C HIS A 171 -3.96 -2.68 -8.12
N ASP A 172 -4.54 -2.00 -7.14
CA ASP A 172 -5.39 -2.62 -6.12
C ASP A 172 -6.71 -3.09 -6.74
N VAL A 173 -7.31 -2.28 -7.60
CA VAL A 173 -8.51 -2.66 -8.36
C VAL A 173 -8.24 -3.90 -9.22
N LYS A 174 -7.13 -3.91 -9.96
CA LYS A 174 -6.71 -5.06 -10.78
C LYS A 174 -6.45 -6.31 -9.96
N SER A 175 -5.80 -6.14 -8.79
CA SER A 175 -5.52 -7.25 -7.87
C SER A 175 -6.79 -7.89 -7.33
N ALA A 176 -7.77 -7.06 -6.94
CA ALA A 176 -9.09 -7.52 -6.49
C ALA A 176 -9.81 -8.31 -7.59
N SER A 177 -9.84 -7.74 -8.81
CA SER A 177 -10.46 -8.39 -9.98
C SER A 177 -9.82 -9.74 -10.30
N LEU A 178 -8.49 -9.82 -10.31
CA LEU A 178 -7.75 -11.07 -10.55
C LEU A 178 -7.92 -12.11 -9.44
N SER A 179 -8.38 -11.68 -8.27
CA SER A 179 -8.64 -12.55 -7.11
C SER A 179 -10.13 -12.86 -6.92
N ASP A 180 -10.98 -12.46 -7.85
CA ASP A 180 -12.43 -12.65 -7.81
C ASP A 180 -13.08 -12.14 -6.51
N ILE A 181 -12.60 -10.97 -6.04
CA ILE A 181 -13.16 -10.23 -4.90
C ILE A 181 -13.51 -8.81 -5.31
N ARG A 182 -14.35 -8.15 -4.53
CA ARG A 182 -14.75 -6.77 -4.80
C ARG A 182 -13.64 -5.80 -4.39
N SER A 183 -13.45 -4.77 -5.22
CA SER A 183 -12.57 -3.64 -4.93
C SER A 183 -13.34 -2.49 -4.30
N CYS A 184 -12.69 -1.79 -3.38
CA CYS A 184 -13.11 -0.49 -2.88
C CYS A 184 -11.90 0.45 -2.99
N VAL A 185 -12.04 1.54 -3.72
CA VAL A 185 -10.97 2.54 -3.80
C VAL A 185 -11.21 3.68 -2.84
N VAL A 186 -10.12 4.15 -2.23
CA VAL A 186 -10.08 5.32 -1.38
C VAL A 186 -9.48 6.49 -2.14
N THR A 187 -10.05 7.70 -1.98
CA THR A 187 -9.64 8.88 -2.77
C THR A 187 -8.68 9.80 -2.03
N TRP A 188 -8.33 9.49 -0.78
CA TRP A 188 -7.35 10.25 0.02
C TRP A 188 -5.89 9.79 -0.18
N GLY A 189 -5.67 8.75 -1.00
CA GLY A 189 -4.36 8.14 -1.24
C GLY A 189 -3.55 8.81 -2.33
N VAL A 190 -2.69 8.02 -3.01
CA VAL A 190 -1.67 8.51 -3.93
C VAL A 190 -2.23 8.82 -5.32
N GLN A 191 -3.17 8.01 -5.83
CA GLN A 191 -3.70 8.20 -7.18
C GLN A 191 -4.96 9.08 -7.19
N SER A 192 -5.14 9.80 -8.30
CA SER A 192 -6.32 10.66 -8.48
C SER A 192 -7.61 9.83 -8.57
N ALA A 193 -8.71 10.37 -8.05
CA ALA A 193 -10.03 9.76 -8.20
C ALA A 193 -10.39 9.50 -9.68
N HIS A 194 -9.94 10.38 -10.59
CA HIS A 194 -10.16 10.20 -12.02
C HIS A 194 -9.54 8.90 -12.53
N ASP A 195 -8.26 8.64 -12.22
CA ASP A 195 -7.56 7.45 -12.69
C ASP A 195 -8.14 6.17 -12.06
N LEU A 196 -8.48 6.23 -10.78
CA LEU A 196 -9.10 5.12 -10.07
C LEU A 196 -10.44 4.70 -10.70
N LEU A 197 -11.28 5.66 -11.08
CA LEU A 197 -12.58 5.42 -11.70
C LEU A 197 -12.49 4.77 -13.08
N GLN A 198 -11.39 4.96 -13.82
CA GLN A 198 -11.18 4.30 -15.13
C GLN A 198 -11.07 2.77 -15.02
N GLU A 199 -10.67 2.26 -13.86
CA GLU A 199 -10.56 0.81 -13.60
C GLU A 199 -11.89 0.18 -13.16
N ASN A 200 -12.98 0.95 -13.11
CA ASN A 200 -14.32 0.49 -12.71
C ASN A 200 -14.33 -0.23 -11.35
N PRO A 201 -13.85 0.41 -10.25
CA PRO A 201 -13.90 -0.17 -8.91
C PRO A 201 -15.34 -0.45 -8.50
N TYR A 202 -15.56 -1.48 -7.67
CA TYR A 202 -16.91 -1.81 -7.22
C TYR A 202 -17.47 -0.76 -6.25
N TYR A 203 -16.62 -0.19 -5.40
CA TYR A 203 -16.94 0.91 -4.48
C TYR A 203 -15.90 2.01 -4.56
N VAL A 204 -16.32 3.23 -4.25
CA VAL A 204 -15.48 4.42 -4.10
C VAL A 204 -15.87 5.08 -2.77
N VAL A 205 -14.89 5.40 -1.95
CA VAL A 205 -15.08 6.10 -0.68
C VAL A 205 -14.09 7.26 -0.57
N ASN A 206 -14.54 8.36 0.01
CA ASN A 206 -13.76 9.59 0.11
C ASN A 206 -13.23 9.83 1.52
N GLU A 207 -13.83 9.17 2.51
CA GLU A 207 -13.46 9.25 3.92
C GLU A 207 -13.53 7.85 4.57
N PRO A 208 -12.70 7.54 5.58
CA PRO A 208 -12.70 6.23 6.23
C PRO A 208 -14.05 5.80 6.80
N GLU A 209 -14.84 6.75 7.26
CA GLU A 209 -16.18 6.51 7.79
C GLU A 209 -17.15 5.90 6.75
N GLU A 210 -16.95 6.21 5.47
CA GLU A 210 -17.80 5.67 4.38
C GLU A 210 -17.60 4.16 4.19
N ILE A 211 -16.52 3.56 4.70
CA ILE A 211 -16.33 2.10 4.71
C ILE A 211 -17.51 1.39 5.40
N PHE A 212 -18.19 2.06 6.34
CA PHE A 212 -19.39 1.48 6.98
C PHE A 212 -20.60 1.42 6.06
N THR A 213 -20.63 2.18 4.99
CA THR A 213 -21.75 2.14 4.02
C THR A 213 -21.71 0.90 3.17
N ILE A 214 -20.56 0.21 3.10
CA ILE A 214 -20.37 -1.04 2.36
C ILE A 214 -20.40 -2.28 3.27
N LEU A 215 -20.77 -2.12 4.53
CA LEU A 215 -20.88 -3.20 5.53
C LEU A 215 -21.96 -4.22 5.16
#